data_f57be2b5660dacd990e10201e27e6d15
#
_entry.id   f57be2b5660dacd990e10201e27e6d15
#
_cell.length_a   1.000
_cell.length_b   1.000
_cell.length_c   1.000
_cell.angle_alpha   90.00
_cell.angle_beta   90.00
_cell.angle_gamma   90.00
#
_symmetry.space_group_name_H-M   'P 1'
#
loop_
_entity.id
_entity.type
_entity.pdbx_description
1 polymer ?
#
loop_
_entity_poly.entity_id
_entity_poly.type
_entity_poly.pdbx_seq_one_letter_code
_entity_poly.pdbx_strand_id
1 'polypeptide(L)'
;KVNQQRHVVEEIVRYGAPHRIGLEAGSKPELLIALALLDTPGALLICNGYKDRSYIETALLAQRLGRTPIIVIDRFQELELAIRISRELGVRPHLGVRARLTTKSSGKWADSSGERAKFGLSAAEIVEAVDRLRAEKMLDCLELLHFHIGSQITAIRAHKDAFREASRIFVGLHAMGARPHMLDVGGGLGVDYDGSQTNFHSSMNYSLQEYANDVVSSIQEACDETNVPHPDLITEAGRSMVAHHSVLIFDVLGVSELRIAETPEAPSEDDPRVVQDLWETWNGLSRKNPLEGWHDLTQLKEEAGTLFALGYLDMRARARVERLFQAGCEKLLRIVRELPQVPEDLEDLEKTLADTYFGNFSMFQSMPDHWGFKQLFPVMPIHRLEQEPTRRGIFADLTCDSDGKIGLFIDQHDVRDTLELHSLNGQPYYIGVFLVGAYQEILGDLHNLFGDTNAVHVRLRDGGYEITDLVHGDTVTEVLNYVQFRASDLLATFRRKVQGASGITRDEANMFIADYVAGLEGYTYLEGEAAR
;
A
#
# COMPACT_ATOMS: atom_id res chain seq x y z
N LYS A 1 12.49 3.50 -5.95
CA LYS A 1 11.08 4.00 -6.09
C LYS A 1 10.12 3.42 -5.06
N VAL A 2 10.52 2.37 -4.35
CA VAL A 2 9.66 1.62 -3.42
C VAL A 2 9.54 2.29 -2.06
N ASN A 3 10.68 2.83 -1.58
CA ASN A 3 10.77 3.62 -0.35
C ASN A 3 11.99 4.52 -0.42
N GLN A 4 11.80 5.84 -0.41
CA GLN A 4 12.86 6.85 -0.49
C GLN A 4 13.16 7.49 0.85
N GLN A 5 12.61 6.99 1.94
CA GLN A 5 12.91 7.51 3.27
C GLN A 5 14.41 7.43 3.55
N ARG A 6 14.95 8.49 4.14
CA ARG A 6 16.38 8.67 4.34
C ARG A 6 17.01 7.48 5.06
N HIS A 7 16.46 7.07 6.20
CA HIS A 7 16.99 5.98 7.02
C HIS A 7 16.97 4.64 6.27
N VAL A 8 15.96 4.38 5.43
CA VAL A 8 15.86 3.15 4.63
C VAL A 8 17.00 3.11 3.59
N VAL A 9 17.20 4.21 2.86
CA VAL A 9 18.24 4.28 1.82
C VAL A 9 19.64 4.22 2.46
N GLU A 10 19.88 4.96 3.56
CA GLU A 10 21.17 4.95 4.28
C GLU A 10 21.52 3.55 4.81
N GLU A 11 20.55 2.82 5.39
CA GLU A 11 20.79 1.46 5.89
C GLU A 11 21.04 0.46 4.74
N ILE A 12 20.31 0.57 3.62
CA ILE A 12 20.57 -0.26 2.43
C ILE A 12 21.98 -0.02 1.90
N VAL A 13 22.40 1.23 1.75
CA VAL A 13 23.76 1.56 1.28
C VAL A 13 24.80 1.06 2.26
N ARG A 14 24.61 1.30 3.55
CA ARG A 14 25.55 0.92 4.60
C ARG A 14 25.78 -0.59 4.67
N TYR A 15 24.71 -1.36 4.78
CA TYR A 15 24.80 -2.82 4.90
C TYR A 15 25.05 -3.51 3.56
N GLY A 16 24.68 -2.88 2.46
CA GLY A 16 24.95 -3.38 1.11
C GLY A 16 26.36 -3.08 0.58
N ALA A 17 27.11 -2.18 1.22
CA ALA A 17 28.45 -1.78 0.77
C ALA A 17 29.43 -2.96 0.57
N PRO A 18 29.53 -3.97 1.47
CA PRO A 18 30.38 -5.14 1.25
C PRO A 18 30.01 -5.95 0.01
N HIS A 19 28.77 -5.87 -0.42
CA HIS A 19 28.22 -6.57 -1.59
C HIS A 19 28.16 -5.69 -2.84
N ARG A 20 28.65 -4.44 -2.77
CA ARG A 20 28.56 -3.43 -3.83
C ARG A 20 27.13 -3.23 -4.33
N ILE A 21 26.16 -3.20 -3.41
CA ILE A 21 24.76 -2.94 -3.77
C ILE A 21 24.67 -1.58 -4.46
N GLY A 22 23.94 -1.51 -5.56
CA GLY A 22 23.66 -0.29 -6.28
C GLY A 22 22.34 0.36 -5.86
N LEU A 23 22.04 1.50 -6.46
CA LEU A 23 20.75 2.16 -6.33
C LEU A 23 20.09 2.35 -7.68
N GLU A 24 18.76 2.38 -7.69
CA GLU A 24 17.94 2.70 -8.86
C GLU A 24 17.32 4.10 -8.66
N ALA A 25 17.31 4.91 -9.70
CA ALA A 25 16.69 6.22 -9.72
C ALA A 25 15.73 6.35 -10.92
N GLY A 26 14.44 6.47 -10.65
CA GLY A 26 13.38 6.64 -11.65
C GLY A 26 12.94 8.09 -11.83
N SER A 27 13.54 9.04 -11.08
CA SER A 27 13.23 10.47 -11.14
C SER A 27 14.45 11.33 -10.79
N LYS A 28 14.37 12.63 -11.10
CA LYS A 28 15.45 13.58 -10.75
C LYS A 28 15.73 13.66 -9.25
N PRO A 29 14.72 13.78 -8.35
CA PRO A 29 14.97 13.75 -6.91
C PRO A 29 15.67 12.46 -6.46
N GLU A 30 15.25 11.30 -6.96
CA GLU A 30 15.88 10.01 -6.63
C GLU A 30 17.34 9.96 -7.12
N LEU A 31 17.62 10.49 -8.31
CA LEU A 31 18.99 10.61 -8.81
C LEU A 31 19.87 11.45 -7.89
N LEU A 32 19.38 12.58 -7.42
CA LEU A 32 20.12 13.46 -6.52
C LEU A 32 20.40 12.79 -5.17
N ILE A 33 19.42 12.06 -4.61
CA ILE A 33 19.61 11.27 -3.39
C ILE A 33 20.67 10.19 -3.62
N ALA A 34 20.55 9.42 -4.70
CA ALA A 34 21.48 8.33 -4.99
C ALA A 34 22.92 8.84 -5.19
N LEU A 35 23.10 9.96 -5.88
CA LEU A 35 24.41 10.58 -6.06
C LEU A 35 25.05 11.07 -4.76
N ALA A 36 24.23 11.52 -3.82
CA ALA A 36 24.70 11.99 -2.51
C ALA A 36 25.08 10.84 -1.55
N LEU A 37 24.36 9.70 -1.63
CA LEU A 37 24.50 8.61 -0.65
C LEU A 37 25.32 7.42 -1.13
N LEU A 38 25.38 7.15 -2.44
CA LEU A 38 26.05 5.96 -2.99
C LEU A 38 27.56 6.19 -3.12
N ASP A 39 28.32 5.92 -2.06
CA ASP A 39 29.77 6.12 -2.02
C ASP A 39 30.60 4.86 -2.31
N THR A 40 29.97 3.69 -2.38
CA THR A 40 30.65 2.41 -2.61
C THR A 40 31.31 2.38 -3.99
N PRO A 41 32.65 2.18 -4.09
CA PRO A 41 33.33 2.13 -5.37
C PRO A 41 32.83 0.98 -6.24
N GLY A 42 32.52 1.29 -7.51
CA GLY A 42 32.03 0.31 -8.49
C GLY A 42 30.60 -0.13 -8.30
N ALA A 43 29.85 0.45 -7.34
CA ALA A 43 28.42 0.23 -7.24
C ALA A 43 27.69 0.91 -8.40
N LEU A 44 26.66 0.24 -8.94
CA LEU A 44 25.90 0.73 -10.07
C LEU A 44 24.82 1.72 -9.65
N LEU A 45 24.60 2.72 -10.48
CA LEU A 45 23.44 3.62 -10.37
C LEU A 45 22.58 3.44 -11.62
N ILE A 46 21.49 2.71 -11.49
CA ILE A 46 20.57 2.42 -12.59
C ILE A 46 19.62 3.60 -12.77
N CYS A 47 19.72 4.28 -13.90
CA CYS A 47 18.95 5.47 -14.23
C CYS A 47 17.75 5.11 -15.10
N ASN A 48 16.64 4.78 -14.46
CA ASN A 48 15.34 4.46 -15.08
C ASN A 48 14.44 5.71 -15.23
N GLY A 49 13.17 5.48 -15.50
CA GLY A 49 12.13 6.51 -15.58
C GLY A 49 12.25 7.46 -16.79
N TYR A 50 11.40 8.49 -16.80
CA TYR A 50 11.39 9.50 -17.85
C TYR A 50 12.54 10.50 -17.65
N LYS A 51 13.42 10.66 -18.68
CA LYS A 51 14.63 11.47 -18.57
C LYS A 51 14.54 12.72 -19.43
N ASP A 52 14.69 13.88 -18.81
CA ASP A 52 14.90 15.14 -19.48
C ASP A 52 16.41 15.44 -19.67
N ARG A 53 16.70 16.56 -20.30
CA ARG A 53 18.08 17.00 -20.51
C ARG A 53 18.86 17.09 -19.19
N SER A 54 18.29 17.73 -18.18
CA SER A 54 18.95 17.95 -16.89
C SER A 54 19.25 16.63 -16.17
N TYR A 55 18.36 15.65 -16.25
CA TYR A 55 18.59 14.31 -15.70
C TYR A 55 19.81 13.65 -16.36
N ILE A 56 19.85 13.62 -17.71
CA ILE A 56 20.93 13.00 -18.45
C ILE A 56 22.25 13.72 -18.23
N GLU A 57 22.27 15.06 -18.24
CA GLU A 57 23.47 15.86 -17.92
C GLU A 57 24.02 15.51 -16.53
N THR A 58 23.16 15.47 -15.53
CA THR A 58 23.55 15.13 -14.15
C THR A 58 24.15 13.73 -14.07
N ALA A 59 23.50 12.74 -14.70
CA ALA A 59 23.98 11.36 -14.75
C ALA A 59 25.35 11.27 -15.45
N LEU A 60 25.56 11.92 -16.60
CA LEU A 60 26.83 11.93 -17.31
C LEU A 60 27.94 12.63 -16.54
N LEU A 61 27.64 13.74 -15.89
CA LEU A 61 28.63 14.46 -15.06
C LEU A 61 29.03 13.65 -13.82
N ALA A 62 28.14 12.79 -13.30
CA ALA A 62 28.44 11.92 -12.17
C ALA A 62 29.57 10.92 -12.47
N GLN A 63 29.80 10.57 -13.75
CA GLN A 63 30.97 9.74 -14.14
C GLN A 63 32.30 10.42 -13.82
N ARG A 64 32.37 11.76 -13.93
CA ARG A 64 33.57 12.52 -13.56
C ARG A 64 33.85 12.51 -12.05
N LEU A 65 32.86 12.15 -11.25
CA LEU A 65 32.98 11.94 -9.81
C LEU A 65 33.29 10.48 -9.45
N GLY A 66 33.56 9.63 -10.45
CA GLY A 66 33.83 8.21 -10.24
C GLY A 66 32.60 7.35 -9.96
N ARG A 67 31.41 7.85 -10.26
CA ARG A 67 30.16 7.06 -10.19
C ARG A 67 29.95 6.28 -11.49
N THR A 68 29.15 5.22 -11.42
CA THR A 68 28.84 4.36 -12.57
C THR A 68 27.33 4.43 -12.88
N PRO A 69 26.82 5.57 -13.42
CA PRO A 69 25.43 5.67 -13.83
C PRO A 69 25.20 4.95 -15.16
N ILE A 70 24.24 4.03 -15.20
CA ILE A 70 23.76 3.36 -16.42
C ILE A 70 22.47 4.04 -16.84
N ILE A 71 22.46 4.77 -17.94
CA ILE A 71 21.27 5.45 -18.46
C ILE A 71 20.46 4.44 -19.27
N VAL A 72 19.36 3.96 -18.69
CA VAL A 72 18.48 2.97 -19.32
C VAL A 72 17.51 3.67 -20.26
N ILE A 73 17.64 3.42 -21.54
CA ILE A 73 16.80 4.01 -22.61
C ILE A 73 15.44 3.31 -22.63
N ASP A 74 14.42 4.06 -22.30
CA ASP A 74 13.04 3.62 -22.21
C ASP A 74 12.21 4.05 -23.45
N ARG A 75 12.69 5.06 -24.17
CA ARG A 75 12.14 5.61 -25.41
C ARG A 75 13.26 6.05 -26.36
N PHE A 76 13.01 5.93 -27.65
CA PHE A 76 14.02 6.26 -28.67
C PHE A 76 14.52 7.71 -28.59
N GLN A 77 13.64 8.66 -28.24
CA GLN A 77 14.01 10.07 -28.06
C GLN A 77 15.04 10.30 -26.95
N GLU A 78 15.06 9.45 -25.92
CA GLU A 78 16.07 9.51 -24.85
C GLU A 78 17.46 9.12 -25.36
N LEU A 79 17.54 8.17 -26.30
CA LEU A 79 18.79 7.80 -26.96
C LEU A 79 19.40 8.98 -27.72
N GLU A 80 18.59 9.65 -28.55
CA GLU A 80 19.03 10.83 -29.29
C GLU A 80 19.50 11.95 -28.36
N LEU A 81 18.78 12.14 -27.25
CA LEU A 81 19.13 13.12 -26.24
C LEU A 81 20.45 12.77 -25.55
N ALA A 82 20.64 11.50 -25.17
CA ALA A 82 21.88 11.02 -24.53
C ALA A 82 23.10 11.15 -25.45
N ILE A 83 22.97 10.80 -26.73
CA ILE A 83 24.03 10.96 -27.74
C ILE A 83 24.43 12.43 -27.89
N ARG A 84 23.45 13.33 -27.99
CA ARG A 84 23.70 14.77 -28.14
C ARG A 84 24.42 15.34 -26.92
N ILE A 85 23.93 15.09 -25.70
CA ILE A 85 24.51 15.61 -24.46
C ILE A 85 25.90 15.00 -24.23
N SER A 86 26.09 13.72 -24.49
CA SER A 86 27.38 13.04 -24.44
C SER A 86 28.46 13.78 -25.25
N ARG A 87 28.10 14.21 -26.46
CA ARG A 87 29.00 15.00 -27.36
C ARG A 87 29.26 16.41 -26.80
N GLU A 88 28.21 17.08 -26.34
CA GLU A 88 28.34 18.42 -25.75
C GLU A 88 29.27 18.44 -24.52
N LEU A 89 29.16 17.40 -23.68
CA LEU A 89 29.96 17.29 -22.45
C LEU A 89 31.32 16.60 -22.67
N GLY A 90 31.54 15.93 -23.81
CA GLY A 90 32.73 15.12 -24.06
C GLY A 90 32.83 13.92 -23.11
N VAL A 91 31.70 13.32 -22.71
CA VAL A 91 31.61 12.17 -21.79
C VAL A 91 30.92 11.02 -22.51
N ARG A 92 31.58 9.87 -22.62
CA ARG A 92 30.94 8.67 -23.18
C ARG A 92 29.96 8.08 -22.15
N PRO A 93 28.70 7.84 -22.54
CA PRO A 93 27.71 7.33 -21.60
C PRO A 93 27.86 5.82 -21.37
N HIS A 94 27.47 5.34 -20.20
CA HIS A 94 27.06 3.97 -20.00
C HIS A 94 25.58 3.86 -20.30
N LEU A 95 25.18 3.07 -21.28
CA LEU A 95 23.80 2.95 -21.75
C LEU A 95 23.25 1.56 -21.48
N GLY A 96 21.97 1.52 -21.12
CA GLY A 96 21.14 0.33 -21.15
C GLY A 96 19.97 0.55 -22.12
N VAL A 97 19.38 -0.53 -22.62
CA VAL A 97 18.08 -0.49 -23.30
C VAL A 97 17.07 -1.29 -22.51
N ARG A 98 15.88 -0.73 -22.31
CA ARG A 98 14.77 -1.46 -21.71
C ARG A 98 13.95 -2.14 -22.80
N ALA A 99 13.90 -3.48 -22.74
CA ALA A 99 13.08 -4.27 -23.66
C ALA A 99 11.63 -4.32 -23.15
N ARG A 100 10.69 -4.10 -24.06
CA ARG A 100 9.28 -4.38 -23.88
C ARG A 100 9.03 -5.83 -24.23
N LEU A 101 8.77 -6.66 -23.20
CA LEU A 101 8.49 -8.07 -23.40
C LEU A 101 7.02 -8.28 -23.81
N THR A 102 6.79 -9.37 -24.56
CA THR A 102 5.43 -9.83 -24.90
C THR A 102 4.79 -10.65 -23.77
N THR A 103 5.61 -11.18 -22.91
CA THR A 103 5.19 -11.92 -21.71
C THR A 103 4.29 -11.06 -20.82
N LYS A 104 3.13 -11.61 -20.46
CA LYS A 104 2.19 -10.96 -19.53
C LYS A 104 2.48 -11.37 -18.09
N SER A 105 2.43 -10.39 -17.20
CA SER A 105 2.50 -10.60 -15.77
C SER A 105 1.23 -11.24 -15.22
N SER A 106 1.31 -11.79 -14.03
CA SER A 106 0.17 -12.22 -13.21
C SER A 106 -0.12 -11.22 -12.10
N GLY A 107 -1.36 -11.22 -11.58
CA GLY A 107 -1.76 -10.39 -10.44
C GLY A 107 -2.35 -9.03 -10.82
N LYS A 108 -2.50 -8.16 -9.83
CA LYS A 108 -3.19 -6.85 -9.96
C LYS A 108 -2.47 -5.84 -10.86
N TRP A 109 -1.18 -6.02 -11.11
CA TRP A 109 -0.35 -5.14 -11.95
C TRP A 109 -0.03 -5.74 -13.32
N ALA A 110 -0.83 -6.70 -13.80
CA ALA A 110 -0.63 -7.38 -15.10
C ALA A 110 -0.58 -6.42 -16.29
N ASP A 111 -1.32 -5.32 -16.26
CA ASP A 111 -1.34 -4.30 -17.32
C ASP A 111 -0.03 -3.52 -17.47
N SER A 112 0.94 -3.68 -16.55
CA SER A 112 2.27 -3.06 -16.66
C SER A 112 3.22 -3.80 -17.62
N SER A 113 2.80 -4.93 -18.20
CA SER A 113 3.59 -5.78 -19.11
C SER A 113 2.83 -6.12 -20.40
N GLY A 114 3.52 -6.74 -21.37
CA GLY A 114 2.98 -7.09 -22.68
C GLY A 114 3.12 -5.97 -23.72
N GLU A 115 2.64 -6.21 -24.94
CA GLU A 115 2.83 -5.32 -26.11
C GLU A 115 2.33 -3.89 -25.91
N ARG A 116 1.32 -3.67 -25.06
CA ARG A 116 0.75 -2.35 -24.75
C ARG A 116 1.34 -1.70 -23.51
N ALA A 117 2.42 -2.27 -22.94
CA ALA A 117 3.06 -1.69 -21.77
C ALA A 117 3.51 -0.25 -22.04
N LYS A 118 3.37 0.60 -21.02
CA LYS A 118 3.76 2.02 -21.06
C LYS A 118 5.26 2.21 -21.32
N PHE A 119 6.09 1.22 -21.02
CA PHE A 119 7.53 1.33 -20.91
C PHE A 119 8.26 0.37 -21.83
N GLY A 120 9.48 0.77 -22.22
CA GLY A 120 10.42 -0.04 -22.97
C GLY A 120 10.26 0.04 -24.47
N LEU A 121 11.34 -0.30 -25.16
CA LEU A 121 11.46 -0.34 -26.61
C LEU A 121 10.91 -1.67 -27.16
N SER A 122 10.23 -1.62 -28.27
CA SER A 122 9.90 -2.79 -29.07
C SER A 122 11.15 -3.40 -29.69
N ALA A 123 11.06 -4.63 -30.18
CA ALA A 123 12.18 -5.27 -30.91
C ALA A 123 12.65 -4.42 -32.09
N ALA A 124 11.74 -3.78 -32.83
CA ALA A 124 12.08 -2.89 -33.95
C ALA A 124 12.88 -1.65 -33.45
N GLU A 125 12.43 -1.01 -32.38
CA GLU A 125 13.13 0.15 -31.81
C GLU A 125 14.49 -0.24 -31.20
N ILE A 126 14.65 -1.45 -30.66
CA ILE A 126 15.95 -1.97 -30.20
C ILE A 126 16.92 -2.13 -31.35
N VAL A 127 16.47 -2.70 -32.47
CA VAL A 127 17.29 -2.81 -33.69
C VAL A 127 17.71 -1.43 -34.19
N GLU A 128 16.79 -0.49 -34.28
CA GLU A 128 17.07 0.89 -34.65
C GLU A 128 18.06 1.57 -33.69
N ALA A 129 17.94 1.34 -32.40
CA ALA A 129 18.86 1.87 -31.39
C ALA A 129 20.31 1.33 -31.59
N VAL A 130 20.44 0.03 -31.86
CA VAL A 130 21.75 -0.59 -32.15
C VAL A 130 22.36 0.01 -33.43
N ASP A 131 21.56 0.16 -34.48
CA ASP A 131 22.04 0.74 -35.76
C ASP A 131 22.40 2.22 -35.59
N ARG A 132 21.62 2.96 -34.79
CA ARG A 132 21.90 4.36 -34.45
C ARG A 132 23.20 4.50 -33.66
N LEU A 133 23.43 3.70 -32.65
CA LEU A 133 24.69 3.69 -31.87
C LEU A 133 25.88 3.28 -32.73
N ARG A 134 25.71 2.32 -33.64
CA ARG A 134 26.76 1.92 -34.60
C ARG A 134 27.16 3.07 -35.51
N ALA A 135 26.19 3.78 -36.08
CA ALA A 135 26.43 4.96 -36.93
C ALA A 135 27.19 6.06 -36.19
N GLU A 136 26.96 6.22 -34.90
CA GLU A 136 27.62 7.19 -34.01
C GLU A 136 28.97 6.72 -33.44
N LYS A 137 29.39 5.49 -33.74
CA LYS A 137 30.58 4.84 -33.16
C LYS A 137 30.54 4.76 -31.63
N MET A 138 29.34 4.48 -31.11
CA MET A 138 29.02 4.39 -29.67
C MET A 138 28.38 3.04 -29.32
N LEU A 139 28.51 2.02 -30.18
CA LEU A 139 27.90 0.72 -29.92
C LEU A 139 28.46 0.03 -28.66
N ASP A 140 29.71 0.31 -28.34
CA ASP A 140 30.38 -0.13 -27.12
C ASP A 140 29.85 0.53 -25.84
N CYS A 141 29.09 1.61 -25.97
CA CYS A 141 28.40 2.24 -24.85
C CYS A 141 27.14 1.47 -24.42
N LEU A 142 26.62 0.56 -25.23
CA LEU A 142 25.47 -0.28 -24.86
C LEU A 142 25.95 -1.46 -24.02
N GLU A 143 25.85 -1.32 -22.71
CA GLU A 143 26.41 -2.23 -21.72
C GLU A 143 25.38 -3.09 -21.00
N LEU A 144 24.10 -2.68 -21.02
CA LEU A 144 23.04 -3.30 -20.23
C LEU A 144 21.76 -3.54 -21.06
N LEU A 145 21.19 -4.72 -20.91
CA LEU A 145 19.79 -4.99 -21.25
C LEU A 145 18.96 -4.98 -19.97
N HIS A 146 17.87 -4.23 -19.94
CA HIS A 146 16.92 -4.17 -18.83
C HIS A 146 15.53 -4.60 -19.29
N PHE A 147 14.78 -5.24 -18.40
CA PHE A 147 13.34 -5.43 -18.52
C PHE A 147 12.65 -5.42 -17.16
N HIS A 148 11.34 -5.19 -17.16
CA HIS A 148 10.54 -5.22 -15.95
C HIS A 148 9.12 -5.65 -16.30
N ILE A 149 8.61 -6.68 -15.64
CA ILE A 149 7.32 -7.31 -15.96
C ILE A 149 6.19 -6.98 -15.00
N GLY A 150 6.43 -6.15 -14.00
CA GLY A 150 5.39 -5.71 -13.05
C GLY A 150 5.85 -5.74 -11.60
N SER A 151 4.87 -5.63 -10.70
CA SER A 151 5.08 -5.63 -9.26
C SER A 151 4.27 -6.76 -8.62
N GLN A 152 4.72 -7.28 -7.46
CA GLN A 152 4.03 -8.34 -6.73
C GLN A 152 3.64 -9.51 -7.65
N ILE A 153 4.62 -10.12 -8.31
CA ILE A 153 4.37 -11.24 -9.22
C ILE A 153 4.20 -12.49 -8.38
N THR A 154 3.02 -13.08 -8.44
CA THR A 154 2.61 -14.15 -7.54
C THR A 154 3.02 -15.54 -8.02
N ALA A 155 3.26 -15.71 -9.33
CA ALA A 155 3.55 -16.99 -9.95
C ALA A 155 4.93 -17.03 -10.58
N ILE A 156 5.77 -17.99 -10.17
CA ILE A 156 7.12 -18.20 -10.72
C ILE A 156 7.11 -18.39 -12.24
N ARG A 157 6.05 -18.98 -12.80
CA ARG A 157 5.92 -19.20 -14.24
C ARG A 157 6.05 -17.88 -15.06
N ALA A 158 5.46 -16.77 -14.56
CA ALA A 158 5.54 -15.50 -15.24
C ALA A 158 7.00 -14.99 -15.31
N HIS A 159 7.77 -15.22 -14.24
CA HIS A 159 9.20 -14.94 -14.24
C HIS A 159 9.97 -15.81 -15.25
N LYS A 160 9.75 -17.12 -15.26
CA LYS A 160 10.41 -18.06 -16.20
C LYS A 160 10.16 -17.70 -17.66
N ASP A 161 8.93 -17.35 -18.01
CA ASP A 161 8.57 -16.96 -19.36
C ASP A 161 9.28 -15.64 -19.76
N ALA A 162 9.35 -14.66 -18.84
CA ALA A 162 10.06 -13.41 -19.07
C ALA A 162 11.58 -13.60 -19.20
N PHE A 163 12.19 -14.42 -18.35
CA PHE A 163 13.64 -14.72 -18.43
C PHE A 163 13.99 -15.37 -19.75
N ARG A 164 13.18 -16.29 -20.25
CA ARG A 164 13.36 -16.94 -21.55
C ARG A 164 13.29 -15.94 -22.70
N GLU A 165 12.30 -15.02 -22.70
CA GLU A 165 12.17 -13.99 -23.74
C GLU A 165 13.35 -13.01 -23.70
N ALA A 166 13.70 -12.50 -22.50
CA ALA A 166 14.80 -11.57 -22.32
C ALA A 166 16.17 -12.16 -22.69
N SER A 167 16.41 -13.44 -22.38
CA SER A 167 17.62 -14.14 -22.77
C SER A 167 17.79 -14.19 -24.28
N ARG A 168 16.71 -14.41 -25.04
CA ARG A 168 16.75 -14.38 -26.51
C ARG A 168 17.05 -12.98 -27.07
N ILE A 169 16.54 -11.92 -26.42
CA ILE A 169 16.88 -10.53 -26.80
C ILE A 169 18.35 -10.25 -26.50
N PHE A 170 18.87 -10.68 -25.34
CA PHE A 170 20.26 -10.51 -24.96
C PHE A 170 21.21 -11.15 -25.99
N VAL A 171 20.97 -12.39 -26.32
CA VAL A 171 21.73 -13.13 -27.36
C VAL A 171 21.58 -12.47 -28.72
N GLY A 172 20.38 -11.97 -29.08
CA GLY A 172 20.12 -11.25 -30.30
C GLY A 172 20.96 -9.96 -30.44
N LEU A 173 21.14 -9.22 -29.34
CA LEU A 173 22.02 -8.04 -29.28
C LEU A 173 23.48 -8.41 -29.60
N HIS A 174 23.97 -9.53 -29.07
CA HIS A 174 25.30 -10.03 -29.36
C HIS A 174 25.45 -10.41 -30.86
N ALA A 175 24.44 -11.06 -31.44
CA ALA A 175 24.43 -11.40 -32.88
C ALA A 175 24.46 -10.15 -33.76
N MET A 176 23.91 -9.03 -33.29
CA MET A 176 23.95 -7.73 -33.97
C MET A 176 25.27 -6.98 -33.73
N GLY A 177 26.22 -7.53 -32.99
CA GLY A 177 27.52 -6.94 -32.66
C GLY A 177 27.53 -5.94 -31.51
N ALA A 178 26.40 -5.68 -30.85
CA ALA A 178 26.39 -5.08 -29.55
C ALA A 178 26.86 -6.13 -28.52
N ARG A 179 27.52 -5.69 -27.48
CA ARG A 179 28.09 -6.63 -26.49
C ARG A 179 27.73 -6.19 -25.06
N PRO A 180 26.43 -6.10 -24.74
CA PRO A 180 26.08 -5.85 -23.34
C PRO A 180 26.64 -6.95 -22.46
N HIS A 181 27.20 -6.57 -21.33
CA HIS A 181 27.76 -7.51 -20.36
C HIS A 181 26.94 -7.56 -19.06
N MET A 182 25.85 -6.78 -18.99
CA MET A 182 24.92 -6.75 -17.87
C MET A 182 23.49 -7.06 -18.35
N LEU A 183 22.77 -7.84 -17.55
CA LEU A 183 21.36 -8.09 -17.74
C LEU A 183 20.61 -7.78 -16.44
N ASP A 184 19.81 -6.72 -16.47
CA ASP A 184 18.96 -6.30 -15.36
C ASP A 184 17.56 -6.90 -15.56
N VAL A 185 17.22 -7.85 -14.72
CA VAL A 185 15.93 -8.55 -14.75
C VAL A 185 14.80 -7.75 -14.06
N GLY A 186 15.08 -6.51 -13.69
CA GLY A 186 14.11 -5.61 -13.06
C GLY A 186 13.69 -6.08 -11.67
N GLY A 187 12.54 -5.58 -11.25
CA GLY A 187 11.89 -5.99 -10.00
C GLY A 187 10.72 -6.93 -10.23
N GLY A 188 9.78 -6.92 -9.29
CA GLY A 188 8.57 -7.72 -9.36
C GLY A 188 8.55 -8.91 -8.41
N LEU A 189 9.68 -9.21 -7.76
CA LEU A 189 9.74 -10.23 -6.73
C LEU A 189 8.64 -9.99 -5.68
N GLY A 190 7.77 -10.99 -5.48
CA GLY A 190 6.62 -10.90 -4.60
C GLY A 190 7.00 -10.93 -3.13
N VAL A 191 6.05 -10.53 -2.31
CA VAL A 191 6.05 -10.71 -0.86
C VAL A 191 4.84 -11.54 -0.48
N ASP A 192 5.03 -12.52 0.37
CA ASP A 192 3.96 -13.35 0.89
C ASP A 192 3.30 -12.65 2.08
N TYR A 193 2.32 -11.77 1.78
CA TYR A 193 1.64 -10.97 2.80
C TYR A 193 0.67 -11.81 3.63
N ASP A 194 0.08 -12.86 3.05
CA ASP A 194 -0.93 -13.68 3.71
C ASP A 194 -0.39 -14.99 4.31
N GLY A 195 0.88 -15.33 4.01
CA GLY A 195 1.53 -16.53 4.50
C GLY A 195 1.08 -17.82 3.81
N SER A 196 0.25 -17.75 2.76
CA SER A 196 -0.32 -18.94 2.11
C SER A 196 0.62 -19.64 1.15
N GLN A 197 1.69 -18.98 0.70
CA GLN A 197 2.63 -19.48 -0.31
C GLN A 197 1.92 -19.98 -1.59
N THR A 198 0.93 -19.19 -2.06
CA THR A 198 0.12 -19.50 -3.24
C THR A 198 0.28 -18.44 -4.32
N ASN A 199 -0.39 -18.63 -5.46
CA ASN A 199 -0.48 -17.62 -6.50
C ASN A 199 -1.57 -16.58 -6.26
N PHE A 200 -2.12 -16.49 -5.05
CA PHE A 200 -3.06 -15.46 -4.65
C PHE A 200 -2.41 -14.08 -4.73
N HIS A 201 -3.19 -13.04 -5.02
CA HIS A 201 -2.65 -11.70 -5.30
C HIS A 201 -1.87 -11.05 -4.14
N SER A 202 -2.09 -11.50 -2.90
CA SER A 202 -1.36 -11.06 -1.71
C SER A 202 -0.32 -12.09 -1.24
N SER A 203 0.08 -13.02 -2.11
CA SER A 203 1.07 -14.07 -1.82
C SER A 203 2.05 -14.25 -2.97
N MET A 204 2.91 -15.26 -2.89
CA MET A 204 3.76 -15.75 -3.96
C MET A 204 3.98 -17.27 -3.80
N ASN A 205 4.01 -18.01 -4.90
CA ASN A 205 4.13 -19.48 -4.90
C ASN A 205 5.56 -19.98 -5.11
N TYR A 206 6.58 -19.20 -4.78
CA TYR A 206 7.97 -19.56 -4.98
C TYR A 206 8.87 -19.00 -3.88
N SER A 207 10.03 -19.61 -3.69
CA SER A 207 11.06 -19.13 -2.77
C SER A 207 12.08 -18.21 -3.49
N LEU A 208 12.84 -17.43 -2.71
CA LEU A 208 13.97 -16.65 -3.24
C LEU A 208 15.01 -17.53 -3.94
N GLN A 209 15.26 -18.73 -3.42
CA GLN A 209 16.20 -19.66 -4.01
C GLN A 209 15.70 -20.19 -5.36
N GLU A 210 14.43 -20.51 -5.47
CA GLU A 210 13.82 -20.93 -6.74
C GLU A 210 13.91 -19.82 -7.78
N TYR A 211 13.55 -18.58 -7.40
CA TYR A 211 13.70 -17.41 -8.28
C TYR A 211 15.14 -17.26 -8.76
N ALA A 212 16.12 -17.30 -7.86
CA ALA A 212 17.54 -17.15 -8.20
C ALA A 212 18.02 -18.27 -9.14
N ASN A 213 17.62 -19.52 -8.88
CA ASN A 213 17.97 -20.65 -9.74
C ASN A 213 17.39 -20.48 -11.15
N ASP A 214 16.13 -20.03 -11.26
CA ASP A 214 15.45 -19.86 -12.55
C ASP A 214 16.05 -18.72 -13.37
N VAL A 215 16.41 -17.60 -12.70
CA VAL A 215 17.12 -16.49 -13.37
C VAL A 215 18.43 -16.99 -13.97
N VAL A 216 19.27 -17.62 -13.13
CA VAL A 216 20.61 -18.06 -13.55
C VAL A 216 20.52 -19.11 -14.63
N SER A 217 19.71 -20.17 -14.44
CA SER A 217 19.65 -21.30 -15.39
C SER A 217 19.12 -20.86 -16.76
N SER A 218 18.04 -20.04 -16.81
CA SER A 218 17.46 -19.60 -18.07
C SER A 218 18.41 -18.76 -18.92
N ILE A 219 19.23 -17.92 -18.27
CA ILE A 219 20.18 -17.05 -18.97
C ILE A 219 21.42 -17.83 -19.38
N GLN A 220 21.94 -18.68 -18.48
CA GLN A 220 23.06 -19.55 -18.75
C GLN A 220 22.78 -20.46 -19.96
N GLU A 221 21.63 -21.14 -19.99
CA GLU A 221 21.24 -22.04 -21.06
C GLU A 221 21.22 -21.33 -22.42
N ALA A 222 20.61 -20.15 -22.52
CA ALA A 222 20.53 -19.36 -23.75
C ALA A 222 21.93 -18.89 -24.22
N CYS A 223 22.80 -18.50 -23.28
CA CYS A 223 24.16 -18.07 -23.60
C CYS A 223 25.05 -19.24 -24.05
N ASP A 224 24.96 -20.39 -23.38
CA ASP A 224 25.73 -21.59 -23.73
C ASP A 224 25.34 -22.14 -25.10
N GLU A 225 24.03 -22.19 -25.43
CA GLU A 225 23.53 -22.63 -26.74
C GLU A 225 24.10 -21.80 -27.90
N THR A 226 24.43 -20.52 -27.68
CA THR A 226 24.82 -19.58 -28.73
C THR A 226 26.26 -19.12 -28.58
N ASN A 227 27.01 -19.66 -27.60
CA ASN A 227 28.40 -19.30 -27.30
C ASN A 227 28.59 -17.80 -27.06
N VAL A 228 27.63 -17.20 -26.33
CA VAL A 228 27.66 -15.80 -25.85
C VAL A 228 28.16 -15.77 -24.40
N PRO A 229 29.04 -14.83 -24.01
CA PRO A 229 29.48 -14.68 -22.62
C PRO A 229 28.29 -14.46 -21.67
N HIS A 230 28.35 -15.08 -20.50
CA HIS A 230 27.34 -14.86 -19.46
C HIS A 230 27.40 -13.42 -18.94
N PRO A 231 26.24 -12.75 -18.77
CA PRO A 231 26.22 -11.40 -18.22
C PRO A 231 26.35 -11.39 -16.69
N ASP A 232 26.74 -10.24 -16.15
CA ASP A 232 26.46 -9.89 -14.76
C ASP A 232 24.95 -9.67 -14.60
N LEU A 233 24.36 -10.31 -13.57
CA LEU A 233 22.92 -10.24 -13.31
C LEU A 233 22.61 -9.16 -12.28
N ILE A 234 21.61 -8.32 -12.58
CA ILE A 234 21.13 -7.25 -11.73
C ILE A 234 19.64 -7.50 -11.44
N THR A 235 19.23 -7.27 -10.20
CA THR A 235 17.82 -7.30 -9.82
C THR A 235 17.42 -6.01 -9.08
N GLU A 236 16.19 -5.54 -9.29
CA GLU A 236 15.62 -4.34 -8.68
C GLU A 236 14.48 -4.71 -7.70
N ALA A 237 14.70 -5.70 -6.85
CA ALA A 237 13.68 -6.32 -5.99
C ALA A 237 13.30 -5.47 -4.75
N GLY A 238 12.93 -4.21 -4.93
CA GLY A 238 12.72 -3.25 -3.85
C GLY A 238 11.61 -3.65 -2.88
N ARG A 239 10.45 -4.13 -3.36
CA ARG A 239 9.34 -4.55 -2.48
C ARG A 239 9.80 -5.62 -1.47
N SER A 240 10.47 -6.67 -1.93
CA SER A 240 10.90 -7.76 -1.06
C SER A 240 12.00 -7.35 -0.08
N MET A 241 12.76 -6.30 -0.38
CA MET A 241 13.77 -5.75 0.52
C MET A 241 13.18 -4.90 1.64
N VAL A 242 12.10 -4.16 1.39
CA VAL A 242 11.63 -3.14 2.34
C VAL A 242 10.23 -3.39 2.92
N ALA A 243 9.42 -4.31 2.40
CA ALA A 243 8.08 -4.56 2.94
C ALA A 243 8.09 -4.87 4.45
N HIS A 244 9.08 -5.63 4.89
CA HIS A 244 9.17 -6.17 6.25
C HIS A 244 9.66 -5.18 7.31
N HIS A 245 10.16 -4.00 6.93
CA HIS A 245 10.84 -3.11 7.88
C HIS A 245 9.91 -2.21 8.68
N SER A 246 8.65 -2.07 8.27
CA SER A 246 7.73 -1.11 8.88
C SER A 246 6.42 -1.78 9.34
N VAL A 247 5.90 -1.27 10.45
CA VAL A 247 4.62 -1.62 11.05
C VAL A 247 3.86 -0.33 11.33
N LEU A 248 2.62 -0.22 10.86
CA LEU A 248 1.71 0.84 11.27
C LEU A 248 1.06 0.42 12.59
N ILE A 249 1.09 1.31 13.57
CA ILE A 249 0.41 1.12 14.85
C ILE A 249 -0.57 2.27 15.05
N PHE A 250 -1.82 1.95 15.34
CA PHE A 250 -2.81 2.96 15.70
C PHE A 250 -3.60 2.55 16.95
N ASP A 251 -4.05 3.53 17.71
CA ASP A 251 -4.98 3.34 18.81
C ASP A 251 -6.43 3.35 18.32
N VAL A 252 -7.27 2.61 19.02
CA VAL A 252 -8.72 2.59 18.80
C VAL A 252 -9.36 3.64 19.70
N LEU A 253 -9.99 4.64 19.08
CA LEU A 253 -10.65 5.76 19.76
C LEU A 253 -12.01 5.40 20.34
N GLY A 254 -12.72 4.47 19.70
CA GLY A 254 -14.05 4.07 20.08
C GLY A 254 -14.60 2.96 19.21
N VAL A 255 -15.77 2.48 19.55
CA VAL A 255 -16.45 1.41 18.82
C VAL A 255 -17.92 1.76 18.62
N SER A 256 -18.43 1.55 17.42
CA SER A 256 -19.87 1.50 17.14
C SER A 256 -20.30 0.04 17.26
N GLU A 257 -20.91 -0.26 18.42
CA GLU A 257 -21.39 -1.61 18.70
C GLU A 257 -22.79 -1.81 18.10
N LEU A 258 -22.95 -2.88 17.35
CA LEU A 258 -24.26 -3.26 16.81
C LEU A 258 -25.02 -4.24 17.73
N ARG A 259 -24.37 -4.77 18.77
CA ARG A 259 -24.99 -5.73 19.68
C ARG A 259 -25.88 -5.04 20.70
N ILE A 260 -27.10 -5.59 20.91
CA ILE A 260 -28.04 -5.20 21.95
C ILE A 260 -27.89 -6.20 23.08
N ALA A 261 -27.43 -5.73 24.24
CA ALA A 261 -27.24 -6.57 25.44
C ALA A 261 -28.54 -7.03 26.10
N GLU A 262 -29.68 -6.47 25.70
CA GLU A 262 -30.97 -6.68 26.36
C GLU A 262 -31.86 -7.62 25.56
N THR A 263 -32.59 -8.49 26.26
CA THR A 263 -33.67 -9.27 25.63
C THR A 263 -34.75 -8.31 25.14
N PRO A 264 -35.20 -8.38 23.89
CA PRO A 264 -36.21 -7.48 23.37
C PRO A 264 -37.50 -7.59 24.20
N GLU A 265 -38.14 -6.45 24.42
CA GLU A 265 -39.45 -6.39 25.11
C GLU A 265 -40.55 -6.90 24.19
N ALA A 266 -41.49 -7.66 24.71
CA ALA A 266 -42.68 -8.11 23.99
C ALA A 266 -43.50 -6.92 23.50
N PRO A 267 -44.03 -6.97 22.24
CA PRO A 267 -44.89 -5.91 21.73
C PRO A 267 -46.25 -5.90 22.45
N SER A 268 -46.84 -4.71 22.52
CA SER A 268 -48.24 -4.53 22.93
C SER A 268 -49.20 -4.76 21.75
N GLU A 269 -50.48 -4.87 22.02
CA GLU A 269 -51.52 -4.98 20.98
C GLU A 269 -51.61 -3.70 20.11
N ASP A 270 -51.16 -2.55 20.64
CA ASP A 270 -51.16 -1.27 19.93
C ASP A 270 -49.92 -1.05 19.05
N ASP A 271 -48.93 -1.94 19.13
CA ASP A 271 -47.72 -1.84 18.31
C ASP A 271 -48.02 -2.13 16.83
N PRO A 272 -47.32 -1.48 15.90
CA PRO A 272 -47.48 -1.77 14.46
C PRO A 272 -47.25 -3.26 14.14
N ARG A 273 -48.05 -3.78 13.19
CA ARG A 273 -48.03 -5.21 12.83
C ARG A 273 -46.64 -5.73 12.52
N VAL A 274 -45.81 -4.96 11.81
CA VAL A 274 -44.43 -5.36 11.46
C VAL A 274 -43.55 -5.56 12.70
N VAL A 275 -43.81 -4.85 13.82
CA VAL A 275 -43.11 -5.05 15.10
C VAL A 275 -43.54 -6.36 15.76
N GLN A 276 -44.84 -6.65 15.71
CA GLN A 276 -45.40 -7.91 16.24
C GLN A 276 -44.86 -9.12 15.45
N ASP A 277 -44.86 -9.05 14.13
CA ASP A 277 -44.38 -10.13 13.24
C ASP A 277 -42.88 -10.38 13.44
N LEU A 278 -42.05 -9.32 13.59
CA LEU A 278 -40.63 -9.46 13.93
C LEU A 278 -40.39 -10.13 15.28
N TRP A 279 -41.19 -9.79 16.28
CA TRP A 279 -41.15 -10.44 17.59
C TRP A 279 -41.49 -11.93 17.49
N GLU A 280 -42.57 -12.27 16.76
CA GLU A 280 -42.97 -13.66 16.52
C GLU A 280 -41.85 -14.45 15.82
N THR A 281 -41.26 -13.84 14.78
CA THR A 281 -40.10 -14.41 14.07
C THR A 281 -38.93 -14.64 15.02
N TRP A 282 -38.50 -13.61 15.77
CA TRP A 282 -37.42 -13.71 16.76
C TRP A 282 -37.68 -14.82 17.79
N ASN A 283 -38.90 -14.91 18.31
CA ASN A 283 -39.26 -15.90 19.31
C ASN A 283 -39.25 -17.32 18.73
N GLY A 284 -39.69 -17.51 17.50
CA GLY A 284 -39.78 -18.77 16.77
C GLY A 284 -38.45 -19.31 16.21
N LEU A 285 -37.36 -18.50 16.22
CA LEU A 285 -36.05 -18.92 15.71
C LEU A 285 -35.53 -20.15 16.47
N SER A 286 -35.14 -21.17 15.72
CA SER A 286 -34.63 -22.43 16.25
C SER A 286 -33.65 -23.09 15.26
N ARG A 287 -32.98 -24.17 15.66
CA ARG A 287 -32.09 -24.97 14.77
C ARG A 287 -32.82 -25.62 13.58
N LYS A 288 -34.15 -25.66 13.58
CA LYS A 288 -34.94 -26.30 12.52
C LYS A 288 -35.25 -25.35 11.37
N ASN A 289 -35.20 -24.03 11.58
CA ASN A 289 -35.61 -23.02 10.63
C ASN A 289 -34.64 -21.81 10.51
N PRO A 290 -33.30 -22.02 10.50
CA PRO A 290 -32.38 -20.88 10.51
C PRO A 290 -32.46 -20.04 9.23
N LEU A 291 -32.58 -20.67 8.07
CA LEU A 291 -32.66 -20.01 6.78
C LEU A 291 -33.99 -19.27 6.57
N GLU A 292 -35.12 -19.93 6.89
CA GLU A 292 -36.45 -19.30 6.87
C GLU A 292 -36.49 -18.08 7.80
N GLY A 293 -35.98 -18.25 9.02
CA GLY A 293 -35.91 -17.16 9.99
C GLY A 293 -35.07 -15.96 9.54
N TRP A 294 -33.97 -16.21 8.81
CA TRP A 294 -33.16 -15.15 8.20
C TRP A 294 -33.93 -14.38 7.12
N HIS A 295 -34.60 -15.11 6.23
CA HIS A 295 -35.42 -14.50 5.18
C HIS A 295 -36.56 -13.65 5.76
N ASP A 296 -37.28 -14.17 6.77
CA ASP A 296 -38.37 -13.45 7.44
C ASP A 296 -37.84 -12.18 8.15
N LEU A 297 -36.73 -12.27 8.89
CA LEU A 297 -36.13 -11.10 9.54
C LEU A 297 -35.75 -10.02 8.52
N THR A 298 -35.12 -10.41 7.41
CA THR A 298 -34.68 -9.49 6.37
C THR A 298 -35.87 -8.84 5.67
N GLN A 299 -36.86 -9.62 5.28
CA GLN A 299 -38.06 -9.14 4.63
C GLN A 299 -38.84 -8.13 5.52
N LEU A 300 -39.04 -8.48 6.80
CA LEU A 300 -39.75 -7.60 7.73
C LEU A 300 -39.02 -6.30 8.00
N LYS A 301 -37.66 -6.33 8.05
CA LYS A 301 -36.84 -5.11 8.16
C LYS A 301 -37.01 -4.21 6.93
N GLU A 302 -37.00 -4.77 5.73
CA GLU A 302 -37.21 -4.02 4.47
C GLU A 302 -38.63 -3.43 4.39
N GLU A 303 -39.64 -4.20 4.77
CA GLU A 303 -41.03 -3.74 4.88
C GLU A 303 -41.15 -2.55 5.85
N ALA A 304 -40.57 -2.67 7.05
CA ALA A 304 -40.55 -1.59 8.02
C ALA A 304 -39.83 -0.34 7.52
N GLY A 305 -38.74 -0.48 6.77
CA GLY A 305 -38.07 0.62 6.10
C GLY A 305 -39.00 1.34 5.11
N THR A 306 -39.77 0.60 4.33
CA THR A 306 -40.76 1.11 3.38
C THR A 306 -41.90 1.83 4.09
N LEU A 307 -42.49 1.21 5.12
CA LEU A 307 -43.54 1.80 5.94
C LEU A 307 -43.09 3.11 6.61
N PHE A 308 -41.87 3.16 7.11
CA PHE A 308 -41.28 4.37 7.67
C PHE A 308 -41.10 5.47 6.63
N ALA A 309 -40.58 5.15 5.45
CA ALA A 309 -40.39 6.11 4.36
C ALA A 309 -41.71 6.70 3.85
N LEU A 310 -42.79 5.93 3.91
CA LEU A 310 -44.14 6.36 3.55
C LEU A 310 -44.89 7.07 4.69
N GLY A 311 -44.32 7.19 5.88
CA GLY A 311 -44.92 7.84 7.05
C GLY A 311 -45.97 7.00 7.80
N TYR A 312 -46.03 5.69 7.54
CA TYR A 312 -46.91 4.76 8.25
C TYR A 312 -46.29 4.17 9.52
N LEU A 313 -44.98 4.33 9.71
CA LEU A 313 -44.26 3.90 10.91
C LEU A 313 -43.58 5.11 11.54
N ASP A 314 -43.74 5.27 12.85
CA ASP A 314 -43.05 6.33 13.59
C ASP A 314 -41.60 5.94 13.94
N MET A 315 -40.84 6.91 14.45
CA MET A 315 -39.42 6.71 14.78
C MET A 315 -39.19 5.72 15.94
N ARG A 316 -40.13 5.62 16.88
CA ARG A 316 -40.04 4.69 18.02
C ARG A 316 -40.24 3.25 17.56
N ALA A 317 -41.27 3.03 16.72
CA ALA A 317 -41.54 1.73 16.14
C ALA A 317 -40.38 1.28 15.22
N ARG A 318 -39.81 2.19 14.42
CA ARG A 318 -38.62 1.90 13.62
C ARG A 318 -37.44 1.48 14.50
N ALA A 319 -37.16 2.19 15.57
CA ALA A 319 -36.09 1.83 16.52
C ALA A 319 -36.32 0.44 17.15
N ARG A 320 -37.59 0.08 17.43
CA ARG A 320 -37.94 -1.27 17.92
C ARG A 320 -37.69 -2.35 16.86
N VAL A 321 -38.04 -2.09 15.60
CA VAL A 321 -37.73 -2.98 14.48
C VAL A 321 -36.24 -3.22 14.38
N GLU A 322 -35.43 -2.19 14.42
CA GLU A 322 -33.97 -2.30 14.35
C GLU A 322 -33.40 -3.15 15.50
N ARG A 323 -33.89 -2.95 16.73
CA ARG A 323 -33.48 -3.76 17.89
C ARG A 323 -33.91 -5.23 17.77
N LEU A 324 -35.13 -5.49 17.35
CA LEU A 324 -35.64 -6.86 17.15
C LEU A 324 -34.89 -7.58 16.05
N PHE A 325 -34.59 -6.91 14.95
CA PHE A 325 -33.78 -7.47 13.87
C PHE A 325 -32.39 -7.84 14.36
N GLN A 326 -31.69 -6.95 15.08
CA GLN A 326 -30.38 -7.22 15.65
C GLN A 326 -30.41 -8.40 16.63
N ALA A 327 -31.38 -8.44 17.52
CA ALA A 327 -31.55 -9.56 18.44
C ALA A 327 -31.85 -10.88 17.70
N GLY A 328 -32.58 -10.81 16.58
CA GLY A 328 -32.82 -11.94 15.67
C GLY A 328 -31.51 -12.43 15.05
N CYS A 329 -30.70 -11.54 14.51
CA CYS A 329 -29.40 -11.86 13.95
C CYS A 329 -28.46 -12.48 14.99
N GLU A 330 -28.42 -11.96 16.22
CA GLU A 330 -27.62 -12.56 17.31
C GLU A 330 -28.08 -13.97 17.72
N LYS A 331 -29.40 -14.18 17.78
CA LYS A 331 -29.97 -15.50 18.07
C LYS A 331 -29.67 -16.48 16.95
N LEU A 332 -29.77 -16.05 15.69
CA LEU A 332 -29.40 -16.84 14.51
C LEU A 332 -27.90 -17.17 14.52
N LEU A 333 -27.04 -16.21 14.79
CA LEU A 333 -25.59 -16.46 14.83
C LEU A 333 -25.23 -17.54 15.86
N ARG A 334 -25.86 -17.54 17.03
CA ARG A 334 -25.68 -18.61 18.03
C ARG A 334 -26.14 -19.95 17.50
N ILE A 335 -27.25 -20.01 16.79
CA ILE A 335 -27.79 -21.23 16.18
C ILE A 335 -26.83 -21.73 15.08
N VAL A 336 -26.41 -20.85 14.19
CA VAL A 336 -25.52 -21.16 13.04
C VAL A 336 -24.19 -21.75 13.48
N ARG A 337 -23.58 -21.21 14.53
CA ARG A 337 -22.30 -21.71 15.11
C ARG A 337 -22.37 -23.14 15.63
N GLU A 338 -23.57 -23.65 15.88
CA GLU A 338 -23.81 -25.03 16.32
C GLU A 338 -24.22 -25.97 15.17
N LEU A 339 -24.35 -25.45 13.93
CA LEU A 339 -24.68 -26.27 12.78
C LEU A 339 -23.44 -26.96 12.20
N PRO A 340 -23.56 -28.20 11.75
CA PRO A 340 -22.45 -28.90 11.10
C PRO A 340 -22.03 -28.30 9.75
N GLN A 341 -22.94 -27.58 9.09
CA GLN A 341 -22.70 -26.86 7.83
C GLN A 341 -23.55 -25.59 7.84
N VAL A 342 -22.91 -24.46 7.56
CA VAL A 342 -23.56 -23.15 7.46
C VAL A 342 -24.17 -23.01 6.05
N PRO A 343 -25.46 -22.65 5.91
CA PRO A 343 -26.03 -22.27 4.61
C PRO A 343 -25.34 -21.01 4.06
N GLU A 344 -25.16 -20.95 2.74
CA GLU A 344 -24.49 -19.84 2.03
C GLU A 344 -25.11 -18.47 2.37
N ASP A 345 -26.44 -18.35 2.42
CA ASP A 345 -27.15 -17.11 2.76
C ASP A 345 -26.90 -16.60 4.20
N LEU A 346 -26.35 -17.46 5.08
CA LEU A 346 -26.03 -17.13 6.47
C LEU A 346 -24.54 -16.85 6.71
N GLU A 347 -23.69 -16.98 5.69
CA GLU A 347 -22.25 -16.69 5.77
C GLU A 347 -22.02 -15.20 6.07
N ASP A 348 -22.82 -14.31 5.48
CA ASP A 348 -22.75 -12.85 5.71
C ASP A 348 -23.30 -12.38 7.06
N LEU A 349 -23.85 -13.28 7.89
CA LEU A 349 -24.47 -12.91 9.17
C LEU A 349 -23.44 -12.33 10.17
N GLU A 350 -22.23 -12.86 10.19
CA GLU A 350 -21.15 -12.31 11.04
C GLU A 350 -20.75 -10.90 10.61
N LYS A 351 -20.72 -10.63 9.32
CA LYS A 351 -20.46 -9.31 8.75
C LYS A 351 -21.57 -8.31 9.11
N THR A 352 -22.82 -8.75 9.06
CA THR A 352 -23.98 -7.92 9.42
C THR A 352 -23.96 -7.48 10.89
N LEU A 353 -23.37 -8.28 11.77
CA LEU A 353 -23.24 -8.02 13.20
C LEU A 353 -21.85 -7.49 13.60
N ALA A 354 -20.99 -7.20 12.63
CA ALA A 354 -19.65 -6.71 12.92
C ALA A 354 -19.68 -5.31 13.54
N ASP A 355 -18.92 -5.16 14.61
CA ASP A 355 -18.69 -3.86 15.23
C ASP A 355 -17.75 -3.02 14.37
N THR A 356 -17.87 -1.70 14.41
CA THR A 356 -16.92 -0.80 13.75
C THR A 356 -16.03 -0.14 14.80
N TYR A 357 -14.74 -0.44 14.76
CA TYR A 357 -13.69 0.14 15.61
C TYR A 357 -13.06 1.32 14.88
N PHE A 358 -13.14 2.52 15.45
CA PHE A 358 -12.56 3.72 14.89
C PHE A 358 -11.11 3.87 15.32
N GLY A 359 -10.19 3.79 14.36
CA GLY A 359 -8.75 3.91 14.59
C GLY A 359 -8.22 5.31 14.28
N ASN A 360 -7.25 5.76 15.05
CA ASN A 360 -6.58 7.06 14.90
C ASN A 360 -5.53 7.01 13.78
N PHE A 361 -5.96 6.84 12.56
CA PHE A 361 -5.12 6.80 11.35
C PHE A 361 -5.92 7.27 10.13
N SER A 362 -5.23 7.51 9.01
CA SER A 362 -5.84 7.70 7.69
C SER A 362 -5.46 6.54 6.77
N MET A 363 -6.45 5.89 6.20
CA MET A 363 -6.27 4.83 5.19
C MET A 363 -5.49 5.35 3.98
N PHE A 364 -5.82 6.56 3.54
CA PHE A 364 -5.26 7.19 2.34
C PHE A 364 -3.80 7.55 2.54
N GLN A 365 -3.43 7.99 3.74
CA GLN A 365 -2.05 8.33 4.08
C GLN A 365 -1.19 7.09 4.36
N SER A 366 -1.71 6.12 5.12
CA SER A 366 -0.89 5.05 5.69
C SER A 366 -1.01 3.71 4.97
N MET A 367 -2.07 3.47 4.19
CA MET A 367 -2.35 2.19 3.51
C MET A 367 -2.98 2.38 2.12
N PRO A 368 -2.43 3.22 1.23
CA PRO A 368 -3.03 3.52 -0.06
C PRO A 368 -3.20 2.29 -0.96
N ASP A 369 -2.34 1.28 -0.89
CA ASP A 369 -2.50 0.05 -1.68
C ASP A 369 -3.70 -0.79 -1.20
N HIS A 370 -4.04 -0.75 0.10
CA HIS A 370 -5.26 -1.41 0.59
C HIS A 370 -6.50 -0.72 0.00
N TRP A 371 -6.54 0.61 0.04
CA TRP A 371 -7.63 1.39 -0.56
C TRP A 371 -7.70 1.19 -2.09
N GLY A 372 -6.60 1.46 -2.81
CA GLY A 372 -6.58 1.49 -4.27
C GLY A 372 -6.66 0.11 -4.94
N PHE A 373 -6.00 -0.90 -4.37
CA PHE A 373 -5.83 -2.21 -4.99
C PHE A 373 -6.38 -3.37 -4.16
N LYS A 374 -6.96 -3.11 -3.00
CA LYS A 374 -7.39 -4.16 -2.05
C LYS A 374 -6.23 -5.10 -1.68
N GLN A 375 -5.00 -4.53 -1.55
CA GLN A 375 -3.85 -5.26 -1.04
C GLN A 375 -4.13 -5.66 0.41
N LEU A 376 -3.97 -6.94 0.73
CA LEU A 376 -4.10 -7.42 2.10
C LEU A 376 -2.78 -7.21 2.85
N PHE A 377 -2.91 -6.85 4.12
CA PHE A 377 -1.82 -6.75 5.07
C PHE A 377 -2.19 -7.56 6.32
N PRO A 378 -1.23 -8.18 7.02
CA PRO A 378 -1.49 -8.76 8.32
C PRO A 378 -1.93 -7.68 9.32
N VAL A 379 -3.09 -7.85 9.94
CA VAL A 379 -3.67 -6.94 10.92
C VAL A 379 -4.02 -7.70 12.18
N MET A 380 -3.58 -7.21 13.34
CA MET A 380 -3.91 -7.84 14.62
C MET A 380 -3.75 -6.88 15.79
N PRO A 381 -4.44 -7.11 16.91
CA PRO A 381 -4.10 -6.48 18.19
C PRO A 381 -2.65 -6.80 18.56
N ILE A 382 -1.90 -5.81 19.07
CA ILE A 382 -0.50 -5.99 19.49
C ILE A 382 -0.35 -6.20 21.00
N HIS A 383 -1.45 -6.23 21.74
CA HIS A 383 -1.49 -6.51 23.18
C HIS A 383 -2.77 -7.28 23.53
N ARG A 384 -2.92 -7.69 24.78
CA ARG A 384 -4.02 -8.55 25.25
C ARG A 384 -4.07 -9.91 24.53
N LEU A 385 -2.93 -10.40 24.06
CA LEU A 385 -2.82 -11.61 23.23
C LEU A 385 -3.14 -12.91 24.00
N GLU A 386 -3.14 -12.86 25.33
CA GLU A 386 -3.54 -13.98 26.22
C GLU A 386 -5.05 -13.97 26.55
N GLN A 387 -5.78 -12.95 26.10
CA GLN A 387 -7.21 -12.83 26.32
C GLN A 387 -7.96 -13.34 25.08
N GLU A 388 -9.00 -14.11 25.31
CA GLU A 388 -9.87 -14.56 24.20
C GLU A 388 -10.65 -13.35 23.63
N PRO A 389 -10.57 -13.09 22.31
CA PRO A 389 -11.36 -12.06 21.66
C PRO A 389 -12.83 -12.49 21.60
N THR A 390 -13.72 -11.65 22.10
CA THR A 390 -15.15 -11.95 22.20
C THR A 390 -16.01 -11.22 21.19
N ARG A 391 -15.40 -10.33 20.41
CA ARG A 391 -16.07 -9.48 19.41
C ARG A 391 -15.56 -9.78 18.01
N ARG A 392 -16.34 -9.39 17.00
CA ARG A 392 -15.90 -9.34 15.63
C ARG A 392 -16.13 -7.96 15.07
N GLY A 393 -15.18 -7.43 14.33
CA GLY A 393 -15.30 -6.07 13.82
C GLY A 393 -14.46 -5.79 12.59
N ILE A 394 -14.68 -4.61 12.07
CA ILE A 394 -13.88 -3.95 11.04
C ILE A 394 -13.26 -2.69 11.63
N PHE A 395 -12.25 -2.12 10.96
CA PHE A 395 -11.70 -0.82 11.34
C PHE A 395 -12.16 0.26 10.37
N ALA A 396 -12.53 1.41 10.90
CA ALA A 396 -12.74 2.65 10.16
C ALA A 396 -11.64 3.65 10.56
N ASP A 397 -11.16 4.44 9.62
CA ASP A 397 -10.22 5.52 9.86
C ASP A 397 -10.91 6.82 10.31
N LEU A 398 -10.14 7.90 10.47
CA LEU A 398 -10.66 9.22 10.86
C LEU A 398 -11.24 10.04 9.70
N THR A 399 -11.02 9.63 8.48
CA THR A 399 -11.48 10.41 7.33
C THR A 399 -12.99 10.35 7.19
N CYS A 400 -13.58 11.35 6.55
CA CYS A 400 -15.02 11.36 6.28
C CYS A 400 -15.40 10.53 5.04
N ASP A 401 -14.45 9.81 4.45
CA ASP A 401 -14.68 8.98 3.27
C ASP A 401 -15.11 7.56 3.66
N SER A 402 -16.13 7.04 2.98
CA SER A 402 -16.65 5.68 3.21
C SER A 402 -15.66 4.57 2.88
N ASP A 403 -14.62 4.86 2.07
CA ASP A 403 -13.56 3.92 1.72
C ASP A 403 -12.46 3.83 2.78
N GLY A 404 -12.44 4.75 3.76
CA GLY A 404 -11.50 4.76 4.88
C GLY A 404 -11.75 3.62 5.87
N LYS A 405 -11.67 2.35 5.42
CA LYS A 405 -11.93 1.18 6.27
C LYS A 405 -11.09 -0.04 5.89
N ILE A 406 -10.72 -0.82 6.91
CA ILE A 406 -10.17 -2.18 6.76
C ILE A 406 -11.31 -3.15 7.03
N GLY A 407 -11.85 -3.73 5.97
CA GLY A 407 -12.96 -4.69 6.03
C GLY A 407 -12.64 -6.01 5.32
N LEU A 408 -11.35 -6.26 5.02
CA LEU A 408 -10.86 -7.51 4.45
C LEU A 408 -9.60 -7.92 5.21
N PHE A 409 -9.59 -9.11 5.75
CA PHE A 409 -8.52 -9.65 6.59
C PHE A 409 -8.02 -10.98 6.06
N ILE A 410 -6.75 -11.27 6.32
CA ILE A 410 -6.12 -12.53 5.94
C ILE A 410 -6.69 -13.67 6.78
N ASP A 411 -7.03 -14.77 6.11
CA ASP A 411 -7.33 -16.06 6.73
C ASP A 411 -6.38 -17.14 6.18
N GLN A 412 -6.37 -18.32 6.78
CA GLN A 412 -5.44 -19.42 6.43
C GLN A 412 -5.54 -19.86 4.96
N HIS A 413 -6.69 -19.74 4.33
CA HIS A 413 -6.93 -20.16 2.94
C HIS A 413 -7.85 -19.24 2.16
N ASP A 414 -8.28 -18.10 2.75
CA ASP A 414 -9.25 -17.21 2.15
C ASP A 414 -9.13 -15.79 2.73
N VAL A 415 -10.11 -14.95 2.45
CA VAL A 415 -10.24 -13.59 2.97
C VAL A 415 -11.45 -13.53 3.88
N ARG A 416 -11.27 -13.01 5.09
CA ARG A 416 -12.37 -12.76 6.04
C ARG A 416 -12.85 -11.32 5.97
N ASP A 417 -14.14 -11.13 6.11
CA ASP A 417 -14.78 -9.80 6.18
C ASP A 417 -14.71 -9.16 7.58
N THR A 418 -14.29 -9.90 8.59
CA THR A 418 -14.20 -9.42 9.98
C THR A 418 -12.99 -9.99 10.69
N LEU A 419 -12.47 -9.25 11.67
CA LEU A 419 -11.39 -9.67 12.56
C LEU A 419 -11.93 -9.97 13.96
N GLU A 420 -11.32 -10.94 14.65
CA GLU A 420 -11.57 -11.22 16.06
C GLU A 420 -10.92 -10.14 16.94
N LEU A 421 -11.72 -9.48 17.77
CA LEU A 421 -11.33 -8.30 18.54
C LEU A 421 -11.81 -8.40 19.99
N HIS A 422 -11.21 -7.59 20.86
CA HIS A 422 -11.60 -7.51 22.26
C HIS A 422 -12.56 -6.35 22.50
N SER A 423 -13.50 -6.50 23.43
CA SER A 423 -14.32 -5.37 23.91
C SER A 423 -13.42 -4.28 24.48
N LEU A 424 -13.77 -3.02 24.21
CA LEU A 424 -13.12 -1.87 24.83
C LEU A 424 -13.52 -1.80 26.31
N ASN A 425 -12.52 -1.62 27.18
CA ASN A 425 -12.71 -1.57 28.64
C ASN A 425 -12.21 -0.26 29.26
N GLY A 426 -12.11 0.80 28.44
CA GLY A 426 -11.59 2.10 28.87
C GLY A 426 -10.05 2.17 28.96
N GLN A 427 -9.35 1.10 28.60
CA GLN A 427 -7.90 1.10 28.45
C GLN A 427 -7.52 1.27 26.97
N PRO A 428 -6.34 1.84 26.67
CA PRO A 428 -5.85 1.94 25.30
C PRO A 428 -5.88 0.59 24.59
N TYR A 429 -6.28 0.58 23.33
CA TYR A 429 -6.34 -0.62 22.49
C TYR A 429 -5.61 -0.38 21.18
N TYR A 430 -4.45 -1.02 21.01
CA TYR A 430 -3.56 -0.80 19.88
C TYR A 430 -3.62 -1.94 18.89
N ILE A 431 -3.67 -1.57 17.60
CA ILE A 431 -3.69 -2.47 16.46
C ILE A 431 -2.42 -2.26 15.66
N GLY A 432 -1.80 -3.36 15.24
CA GLY A 432 -0.67 -3.37 14.33
C GLY A 432 -1.08 -3.82 12.94
N VAL A 433 -0.60 -3.11 11.91
CA VAL A 433 -0.65 -3.51 10.51
C VAL A 433 0.77 -3.74 10.05
N PHE A 434 1.09 -4.97 9.66
CA PHE A 434 2.45 -5.39 9.37
C PHE A 434 2.76 -5.36 7.87
N LEU A 435 4.05 -5.40 7.52
CA LEU A 435 4.57 -5.45 6.15
C LEU A 435 4.24 -4.20 5.31
N VAL A 436 4.09 -3.04 5.93
CA VAL A 436 3.73 -1.78 5.27
C VAL A 436 4.94 -0.98 4.76
N GLY A 437 6.16 -1.52 4.83
CA GLY A 437 7.39 -0.80 4.46
C GLY A 437 7.57 -0.50 2.98
N ALA A 438 6.81 -1.16 2.09
CA ALA A 438 6.89 -0.94 0.66
C ALA A 438 5.71 -0.12 0.16
N TYR A 439 5.99 1.03 -0.45
CA TYR A 439 5.06 1.97 -1.10
C TYR A 439 4.15 2.77 -0.16
N GLN A 440 3.69 2.24 0.96
CA GLN A 440 2.54 2.79 1.68
C GLN A 440 2.74 4.26 2.07
N GLU A 441 3.69 4.56 2.90
CA GLU A 441 3.96 5.94 3.36
C GLU A 441 4.35 6.88 2.21
N ILE A 442 5.15 6.40 1.26
CA ILE A 442 5.62 7.19 0.11
C ILE A 442 4.50 7.53 -0.89
N LEU A 443 3.46 6.70 -0.99
CA LEU A 443 2.29 6.94 -1.84
C LEU A 443 1.12 7.58 -1.09
N GLY A 444 1.29 7.91 0.18
CA GLY A 444 0.25 8.51 1.01
C GLY A 444 -0.37 9.76 0.39
N ASP A 445 -1.67 9.97 0.65
CA ASP A 445 -2.46 11.10 0.16
C ASP A 445 -3.10 11.86 1.33
N LEU A 446 -3.12 13.19 1.23
CA LEU A 446 -3.60 14.13 2.26
C LEU A 446 -5.12 14.25 2.33
N HIS A 447 -5.86 13.14 2.22
CA HIS A 447 -7.33 13.17 2.33
C HIS A 447 -7.77 13.77 3.67
N ASN A 448 -8.67 14.73 3.65
CA ASN A 448 -9.07 15.57 4.80
C ASN A 448 -7.89 16.29 5.49
N LEU A 449 -6.76 16.44 4.82
CA LEU A 449 -5.54 17.07 5.33
C LEU A 449 -4.92 16.33 6.53
N PHE A 450 -5.12 15.02 6.65
CA PHE A 450 -4.30 14.18 7.51
C PHE A 450 -2.94 13.96 6.84
N GLY A 451 -1.87 14.38 7.51
CA GLY A 451 -0.50 14.27 7.01
C GLY A 451 0.24 13.01 7.45
N ASP A 452 1.56 13.04 7.37
CA ASP A 452 2.40 11.93 7.83
C ASP A 452 2.21 11.65 9.31
N THR A 453 2.26 10.36 9.68
CA THR A 453 2.17 9.93 11.08
C THR A 453 3.51 10.07 11.81
N ASN A 454 3.48 10.15 13.14
CA ASN A 454 4.69 10.03 13.94
C ASN A 454 5.40 8.69 13.62
N ALA A 455 6.71 8.72 13.45
CA ALA A 455 7.50 7.52 13.20
C ALA A 455 8.59 7.32 14.26
N VAL A 456 8.80 6.07 14.66
CA VAL A 456 9.82 5.67 15.61
C VAL A 456 10.76 4.69 14.91
N HIS A 457 12.05 5.03 14.82
CA HIS A 457 13.05 4.13 14.26
C HIS A 457 13.60 3.23 15.37
N VAL A 458 13.43 1.93 15.17
CA VAL A 458 13.87 0.90 16.12
C VAL A 458 14.96 0.03 15.48
N ARG A 459 16.06 -0.14 16.19
CA ARG A 459 17.15 -1.05 15.79
C ARG A 459 17.24 -2.21 16.77
N LEU A 460 17.29 -3.43 16.24
CA LEU A 460 17.54 -4.61 17.04
C LEU A 460 19.04 -4.67 17.45
N ARG A 461 19.30 -5.09 18.67
CA ARG A 461 20.63 -5.36 19.22
C ARG A 461 20.63 -6.68 20.00
N ASP A 462 21.79 -7.19 20.29
CA ASP A 462 21.94 -8.36 21.15
C ASP A 462 21.28 -8.10 22.52
N GLY A 463 20.25 -8.87 22.81
CA GLY A 463 19.49 -8.81 24.06
C GLY A 463 18.38 -7.77 24.13
N GLY A 464 18.00 -7.12 23.00
CA GLY A 464 16.89 -6.16 23.01
C GLY A 464 16.81 -5.27 21.76
N TYR A 465 16.40 -4.04 21.97
CA TYR A 465 16.26 -3.03 20.93
C TYR A 465 16.68 -1.65 21.44
N GLU A 466 16.95 -0.73 20.53
CA GLU A 466 17.11 0.69 20.82
C GLU A 466 16.23 1.54 19.91
N ILE A 467 15.75 2.64 20.43
CA ILE A 467 15.11 3.71 19.64
C ILE A 467 16.24 4.60 19.14
N THR A 468 16.41 4.68 17.83
CA THR A 468 17.48 5.44 17.20
C THR A 468 17.05 6.84 16.79
N ASP A 469 15.77 7.02 16.48
CA ASP A 469 15.23 8.31 16.08
C ASP A 469 13.73 8.38 16.36
N LEU A 470 13.21 9.60 16.49
CA LEU A 470 11.79 9.90 16.65
C LEU A 470 11.46 11.04 15.66
N VAL A 471 10.71 10.70 14.63
CA VAL A 471 10.28 11.64 13.60
C VAL A 471 8.85 12.06 13.90
N HIS A 472 8.64 13.34 14.11
CA HIS A 472 7.29 13.88 14.28
C HIS A 472 6.56 13.87 12.94
N GLY A 473 5.29 13.50 12.96
CA GLY A 473 4.40 13.62 11.82
C GLY A 473 4.05 15.07 11.52
N ASP A 474 3.31 15.27 10.45
CA ASP A 474 2.98 16.60 9.96
C ASP A 474 2.13 17.40 10.95
N THR A 475 2.51 18.65 11.16
CA THR A 475 1.67 19.65 11.81
C THR A 475 0.60 20.18 10.87
N VAL A 476 -0.48 20.74 11.41
CA VAL A 476 -1.52 21.42 10.61
C VAL A 476 -0.91 22.49 9.70
N THR A 477 0.08 23.25 10.17
CA THR A 477 0.77 24.28 9.36
C THR A 477 1.48 23.67 8.15
N GLU A 478 2.16 22.54 8.31
CA GLU A 478 2.87 21.86 7.22
C GLU A 478 1.90 21.38 6.15
N VAL A 479 0.83 20.74 6.53
CA VAL A 479 -0.20 20.26 5.58
C VAL A 479 -0.91 21.41 4.89
N LEU A 480 -1.22 22.50 5.61
CA LEU A 480 -1.82 23.71 5.02
C LEU A 480 -0.92 24.35 3.95
N ASN A 481 0.40 24.28 4.10
CA ASN A 481 1.34 24.79 3.10
C ASN A 481 1.24 24.04 1.77
N TYR A 482 0.98 22.72 1.78
CA TYR A 482 0.76 21.94 0.54
C TYR A 482 -0.44 22.46 -0.26
N VAL A 483 -1.49 22.90 0.42
CA VAL A 483 -2.69 23.47 -0.20
C VAL A 483 -2.67 25.00 -0.25
N GLN A 484 -1.49 25.59 -0.12
CA GLN A 484 -1.19 27.02 -0.33
C GLN A 484 -1.79 28.00 0.69
N PHE A 485 -2.21 27.54 1.86
CA PHE A 485 -2.54 28.41 2.97
C PHE A 485 -1.30 28.69 3.82
N ARG A 486 -1.12 29.98 4.16
CA ARG A 486 -0.08 30.40 5.10
C ARG A 486 -0.69 30.57 6.48
N ALA A 487 -0.15 29.91 7.49
CA ALA A 487 -0.62 30.01 8.88
C ALA A 487 -0.70 31.46 9.37
N SER A 488 0.28 32.32 9.01
CA SER A 488 0.29 33.74 9.34
C SER A 488 -0.93 34.52 8.81
N ASP A 489 -1.35 34.22 7.57
CA ASP A 489 -2.46 34.93 6.92
C ASP A 489 -3.81 34.47 7.51
N LEU A 490 -3.92 33.17 7.79
CA LEU A 490 -5.07 32.58 8.49
C LEU A 490 -5.22 33.21 9.87
N LEU A 491 -4.14 33.25 10.66
CA LEU A 491 -4.13 33.81 12.00
C LEU A 491 -4.48 35.32 11.99
N ALA A 492 -3.90 36.10 11.06
CA ALA A 492 -4.21 37.51 10.91
C ALA A 492 -5.69 37.75 10.56
N THR A 493 -6.24 36.90 9.70
CA THR A 493 -7.66 36.94 9.33
C THR A 493 -8.56 36.53 10.50
N PHE A 494 -8.19 35.50 11.24
CA PHE A 494 -8.93 35.03 12.40
C PHE A 494 -8.94 36.08 13.52
N ARG A 495 -7.78 36.71 13.82
CA ARG A 495 -7.69 37.81 14.80
C ARG A 495 -8.64 38.95 14.47
N ARG A 496 -8.71 39.37 13.20
CA ARG A 496 -9.65 40.43 12.77
C ARG A 496 -11.11 40.05 13.00
N LYS A 497 -11.47 38.78 12.74
CA LYS A 497 -12.82 38.26 12.99
C LYS A 497 -13.16 38.25 14.48
N VAL A 498 -12.25 37.79 15.32
CA VAL A 498 -12.41 37.78 16.80
C VAL A 498 -12.55 39.21 17.33
N GLN A 499 -11.73 40.18 16.88
CA GLN A 499 -11.80 41.56 17.28
C GLN A 499 -13.10 42.26 16.82
N GLY A 500 -13.68 41.85 15.71
CA GLY A 500 -14.94 42.39 15.19
C GLY A 500 -16.20 41.72 15.73
N ALA A 501 -16.07 40.65 16.49
CA ALA A 501 -17.22 39.92 17.03
C ALA A 501 -17.86 40.67 18.21
N SER A 502 -19.18 40.89 18.12
CA SER A 502 -19.95 41.43 19.22
C SER A 502 -20.40 40.31 20.15
N GLY A 503 -20.20 40.48 21.46
CA GLY A 503 -20.72 39.52 22.46
C GLY A 503 -19.69 38.55 23.04
N ILE A 504 -18.41 38.67 22.66
CA ILE A 504 -17.31 37.93 23.33
C ILE A 504 -16.52 38.88 24.22
N THR A 505 -16.10 38.39 25.37
CA THR A 505 -15.24 39.10 26.31
C THR A 505 -13.80 39.10 25.81
N ARG A 506 -12.96 39.99 26.38
CA ARG A 506 -11.52 40.02 26.04
C ARG A 506 -10.80 38.71 26.39
N ASP A 507 -11.19 38.09 27.47
CA ASP A 507 -10.57 36.82 27.91
C ASP A 507 -10.96 35.66 26.98
N GLU A 508 -12.22 35.56 26.55
CA GLU A 508 -12.66 34.63 25.51
C GLU A 508 -11.95 34.88 24.19
N ALA A 509 -11.78 36.13 23.78
CA ALA A 509 -11.04 36.49 22.57
C ALA A 509 -9.58 36.01 22.61
N ASN A 510 -8.91 36.21 23.76
CA ASN A 510 -7.54 35.74 23.97
C ASN A 510 -7.48 34.21 23.96
N MET A 511 -8.43 33.52 24.60
CA MET A 511 -8.53 32.07 24.59
C MET A 511 -8.71 31.51 23.17
N PHE A 512 -9.65 32.04 22.36
CA PHE A 512 -9.86 31.62 20.98
C PHE A 512 -8.61 31.79 20.10
N ILE A 513 -7.87 32.91 20.30
CA ILE A 513 -6.63 33.13 19.55
C ILE A 513 -5.55 32.14 19.99
N ALA A 514 -5.44 31.86 21.28
CA ALA A 514 -4.46 30.88 21.80
C ALA A 514 -4.77 29.47 21.28
N ASP A 515 -6.03 29.04 21.36
CA ASP A 515 -6.46 27.74 20.83
C ASP A 515 -6.24 27.61 19.33
N TYR A 516 -6.50 28.69 18.57
CA TYR A 516 -6.25 28.70 17.13
C TYR A 516 -4.76 28.57 16.78
N VAL A 517 -3.88 29.23 17.53
CA VAL A 517 -2.41 29.10 17.37
C VAL A 517 -1.96 27.70 17.71
N ALA A 518 -2.41 27.16 18.86
CA ALA A 518 -2.08 25.80 19.27
C ALA A 518 -2.55 24.77 18.22
N GLY A 519 -3.76 24.97 17.64
CA GLY A 519 -4.27 24.12 16.57
C GLY A 519 -3.44 24.19 15.28
N LEU A 520 -2.87 25.35 14.92
CA LEU A 520 -1.99 25.47 13.76
C LEU A 520 -0.64 24.75 13.94
N GLU A 521 -0.15 24.69 15.17
CA GLU A 521 1.11 24.04 15.54
C GLU A 521 0.93 22.55 15.91
N GLY A 522 -0.32 22.14 16.10
CA GLY A 522 -0.68 20.79 16.52
C GLY A 522 -0.52 19.73 15.44
N TYR A 523 -0.55 18.49 15.86
CA TYR A 523 -0.53 17.30 15.00
C TYR A 523 -1.85 17.17 14.22
N THR A 524 -1.84 16.54 13.05
CA THR A 524 -3.05 16.42 12.21
C THR A 524 -4.02 15.33 12.66
N TYR A 525 -3.56 14.40 13.48
CA TYR A 525 -4.39 13.34 14.08
C TYR A 525 -4.86 13.72 15.49
N LEU A 526 -5.73 12.90 16.08
CA LEU A 526 -6.25 13.18 17.41
C LEU A 526 -5.20 12.88 18.48
N GLU A 527 -5.02 13.82 19.40
CA GLU A 527 -4.15 13.68 20.55
C GLU A 527 -4.99 13.25 21.77
N GLY A 528 -4.48 12.31 22.57
CA GLY A 528 -5.13 11.92 23.82
C GLY A 528 -5.15 13.05 24.85
N GLU A 529 -6.11 13.04 25.78
CA GLU A 529 -6.22 14.06 26.85
C GLU A 529 -4.93 14.25 27.68
N ALA A 530 -4.03 13.27 27.68
CA ALA A 530 -2.75 13.35 28.39
C ALA A 530 -1.67 14.18 27.68
N ALA A 531 -1.90 14.61 26.43
CA ALA A 531 -0.94 15.40 25.62
C ALA A 531 -1.16 16.93 25.72
N ARG A 532 -2.15 17.37 26.51
CA ARG A 532 -2.45 18.80 26.75
C ARG A 532 -1.84 19.32 28.04
#